data_7f042cac6e9799489c426525d2a1ad66
#
_entry.id   7f042cac6e9799489c426525d2a1ad66
#
_cell.length_a   1.000
_cell.length_b   1.000
_cell.length_c   1.000
_cell.angle_alpha   90.00
_cell.angle_beta   90.00
_cell.angle_gamma   90.00
#
_symmetry.space_group_name_H-M   'P 1'
#
loop_
_entity.id
_entity.type
_entity.pdbx_description
1 polymer ?
#
loop_
_entity_poly.entity_id
_entity_poly.type
_entity_poly.pdbx_seq_one_letter_code
_entity_poly.pdbx_strand_id
1 'polypeptide(L)'
;MQAAHPRGRLLAFFTENPGFMLISWRYKHRDSIMDRIDPRSRWIFSFAFLISATMVWNANFLFPFFILAVIWYAFGQTRWKETRRGWFLVSIMLFSMIVINTIITGGGAGGVVPPGGYVVWPDGFTIPWVNWHIYFGLTVERIWFAICQLMRLGGVSLIFILIPYTMDPRAYGATFRGLGLPDRIAYTMELAFRFIPTLARDLSVTLDAQKARGYEIEKVKGGIFKKIARIAPLLVPVTMNAIVASEDVANAMDLRCFGQKKRTWIYQLTYHWWDHALNAFSALLLLGTIMAVHIFKLGGFMVPEWFIQLFVGV
;
A
#
# COMPACT_ATOMS: atom_id res chain seq x y z
N MET A 1 -26.92 0.65 -41.86
CA MET A 1 -25.77 -0.15 -41.41
C MET A 1 -24.88 0.74 -40.55
N GLN A 2 -25.10 0.75 -39.24
CA GLN A 2 -24.27 1.51 -38.28
C GLN A 2 -23.01 0.72 -38.01
N ALA A 3 -21.85 1.25 -38.36
CA ALA A 3 -20.54 0.70 -38.05
C ALA A 3 -20.34 0.75 -36.52
N ALA A 4 -20.40 -0.39 -35.87
CA ALA A 4 -20.16 -0.55 -34.44
C ALA A 4 -18.75 -0.04 -34.10
N HIS A 5 -18.66 0.98 -33.28
CA HIS A 5 -17.47 1.65 -32.83
C HIS A 5 -16.45 0.61 -32.24
N PRO A 6 -15.18 0.59 -32.68
CA PRO A 6 -14.22 -0.43 -32.29
C PRO A 6 -13.93 -0.52 -30.77
N ARG A 7 -14.27 0.52 -30.01
CA ARG A 7 -14.17 0.55 -28.53
C ARG A 7 -15.09 -0.46 -27.83
N GLY A 8 -16.26 -0.77 -28.39
CA GLY A 8 -17.20 -1.73 -27.79
C GLY A 8 -16.73 -3.18 -27.86
N ARG A 9 -16.05 -3.56 -28.95
CA ARG A 9 -15.50 -4.93 -29.13
C ARG A 9 -14.29 -5.20 -28.25
N LEU A 10 -13.45 -4.20 -27.99
CA LEU A 10 -12.35 -4.33 -27.07
C LEU A 10 -12.81 -4.53 -25.61
N LEU A 11 -13.83 -3.78 -25.19
CA LEU A 11 -14.39 -3.95 -23.84
C LEU A 11 -15.10 -5.31 -23.67
N ALA A 12 -15.83 -5.80 -24.68
CA ALA A 12 -16.44 -7.12 -24.65
C ALA A 12 -15.40 -8.25 -24.60
N PHE A 13 -14.29 -8.14 -25.33
CA PHE A 13 -13.20 -9.10 -25.29
C PHE A 13 -12.55 -9.18 -23.90
N PHE A 14 -12.49 -8.06 -23.16
CA PHE A 14 -11.95 -8.01 -21.79
C PHE A 14 -12.92 -8.59 -20.75
N THR A 15 -14.24 -8.63 -21.03
CA THR A 15 -15.24 -9.17 -20.10
C THR A 15 -15.48 -10.67 -20.26
N GLU A 16 -15.22 -11.23 -21.45
CA GLU A 16 -15.49 -12.65 -21.77
C GLU A 16 -14.35 -13.62 -21.39
N ASN A 17 -13.14 -13.11 -21.13
CA ASN A 17 -12.00 -13.97 -20.76
C ASN A 17 -11.65 -13.85 -19.26
N PRO A 18 -12.10 -14.75 -18.39
CA PRO A 18 -11.81 -14.71 -16.95
C PRO A 18 -10.31 -14.87 -16.63
N GLY A 19 -9.49 -15.43 -17.55
CA GLY A 19 -8.03 -15.50 -17.41
C GLY A 19 -7.33 -14.13 -17.56
N PHE A 20 -7.97 -13.15 -18.17
CA PHE A 20 -7.43 -11.80 -18.37
C PHE A 20 -7.65 -10.87 -17.15
N MET A 21 -8.33 -11.36 -16.11
CA MET A 21 -8.60 -10.61 -14.87
C MET A 21 -7.36 -10.37 -14.00
N LEU A 22 -6.17 -10.81 -14.40
CA LEU A 22 -4.93 -10.59 -13.64
C LEU A 22 -4.48 -9.13 -13.60
N ILE A 23 -4.97 -8.28 -14.50
CA ILE A 23 -4.59 -6.86 -14.57
C ILE A 23 -5.84 -5.98 -14.76
N SER A 24 -6.81 -6.13 -13.90
CA SER A 24 -7.80 -5.05 -13.77
C SER A 24 -7.19 -3.98 -12.86
N TRP A 25 -6.84 -2.85 -13.44
CA TRP A 25 -6.45 -1.69 -12.65
C TRP A 25 -7.52 -1.43 -11.60
N ARG A 26 -7.13 -1.31 -10.35
CA ARG A 26 -8.05 -1.02 -9.24
C ARG A 26 -8.61 0.39 -9.29
N TYR A 27 -7.96 1.27 -10.06
CA TYR A 27 -8.42 2.62 -10.29
C TYR A 27 -9.68 2.65 -11.16
N LYS A 28 -10.69 3.36 -10.68
CA LYS A 28 -11.91 3.70 -11.42
C LYS A 28 -12.16 5.18 -11.19
N HIS A 29 -12.32 5.92 -12.29
CA HIS A 29 -12.71 7.32 -12.20
C HIS A 29 -14.12 7.43 -11.57
N ARG A 30 -14.25 8.22 -10.49
CA ARG A 30 -15.49 8.27 -9.69
C ARG A 30 -16.00 9.68 -9.43
N ASP A 31 -15.35 10.72 -9.98
CA ASP A 31 -15.62 12.11 -9.67
C ASP A 31 -15.62 12.42 -8.15
N SER A 32 -14.82 11.65 -7.38
CA SER A 32 -14.67 11.84 -5.95
C SER A 32 -13.91 13.14 -5.62
N ILE A 33 -14.04 13.62 -4.38
CA ILE A 33 -13.24 14.75 -3.90
C ILE A 33 -11.75 14.48 -4.10
N MET A 34 -11.34 13.23 -3.90
CA MET A 34 -9.95 12.79 -4.12
C MET A 34 -9.48 12.96 -5.56
N ASP A 35 -10.35 12.74 -6.56
CA ASP A 35 -9.97 12.87 -7.96
C ASP A 35 -9.68 14.32 -8.36
N ARG A 36 -10.21 15.29 -7.60
CA ARG A 36 -9.97 16.73 -7.80
C ARG A 36 -8.67 17.23 -7.17
N ILE A 37 -8.12 16.50 -6.19
CA ILE A 37 -6.89 16.84 -5.50
C ILE A 37 -5.69 16.35 -6.33
N ASP A 38 -4.67 17.20 -6.49
CA ASP A 38 -3.44 16.83 -7.19
C ASP A 38 -2.78 15.59 -6.55
N PRO A 39 -2.40 14.57 -7.33
CA PRO A 39 -1.76 13.37 -6.81
C PRO A 39 -0.50 13.64 -5.98
N ARG A 40 0.27 14.72 -6.30
CA ARG A 40 1.46 15.12 -5.53
C ARG A 40 1.10 15.49 -4.09
N SER A 41 0.06 16.28 -3.92
CA SER A 41 -0.41 16.71 -2.59
C SER A 41 -0.91 15.53 -1.76
N ARG A 42 -1.55 14.54 -2.39
CA ARG A 42 -1.96 13.29 -1.71
C ARG A 42 -0.76 12.51 -1.18
N TRP A 43 0.32 12.38 -1.95
CA TRP A 43 1.54 11.73 -1.52
C TRP A 43 2.25 12.50 -0.40
N ILE A 44 2.36 13.83 -0.53
CA ILE A 44 2.94 14.69 0.52
C ILE A 44 2.17 14.50 1.83
N PHE A 45 0.84 14.55 1.78
CA PHE A 45 0.00 14.32 2.97
C PHE A 45 0.19 12.93 3.56
N SER A 46 0.22 11.88 2.71
CA SER A 46 0.39 10.51 3.18
C SER A 46 1.73 10.28 3.87
N PHE A 47 2.82 10.84 3.33
CA PHE A 47 4.13 10.76 3.98
C PHE A 47 4.23 11.61 5.23
N ALA A 48 3.68 12.83 5.22
CA ALA A 48 3.65 13.67 6.41
C ALA A 48 2.86 12.98 7.54
N PHE A 49 1.72 12.37 7.22
CA PHE A 49 0.94 11.61 8.18
C PHE A 49 1.69 10.38 8.69
N LEU A 50 2.34 9.61 7.82
CA LEU A 50 3.13 8.44 8.19
C LEU A 50 4.21 8.81 9.21
N ILE A 51 5.01 9.83 8.90
CA ILE A 51 6.09 10.29 9.77
C ILE A 51 5.51 10.80 11.10
N SER A 52 4.48 11.61 11.05
CA SER A 52 3.82 12.15 12.25
C SER A 52 3.23 11.03 13.13
N ALA A 53 2.52 10.08 12.55
CA ALA A 53 1.91 8.98 13.29
C ALA A 53 2.96 8.04 13.92
N THR A 54 4.12 7.86 13.28
CA THR A 54 5.20 7.01 13.84
C THR A 54 5.93 7.66 15.00
N MET A 55 5.98 8.99 15.06
CA MET A 55 6.65 9.71 16.15
C MET A 55 5.85 9.73 17.47
N VAL A 56 4.54 9.53 17.41
CA VAL A 56 3.63 9.66 18.57
C VAL A 56 3.34 8.31 19.18
N TRP A 57 3.51 8.17 20.50
CA TRP A 57 3.18 6.96 21.27
C TRP A 57 2.00 7.16 22.23
N ASN A 58 1.56 8.39 22.43
CA ASN A 58 0.45 8.72 23.31
C ASN A 58 -0.88 8.56 22.59
N ALA A 59 -1.80 7.79 23.19
CA ALA A 59 -3.13 7.54 22.62
C ALA A 59 -3.95 8.82 22.43
N ASN A 60 -3.80 9.81 23.32
CA ASN A 60 -4.54 11.08 23.22
C ASN A 60 -4.23 11.83 21.93
N PHE A 61 -3.01 11.70 21.41
CA PHE A 61 -2.63 12.27 20.11
C PHE A 61 -2.90 11.31 18.95
N LEU A 62 -2.82 9.98 19.18
CA LEU A 62 -3.13 9.00 18.13
C LEU A 62 -4.61 8.98 17.76
N PHE A 63 -5.50 9.25 18.71
CA PHE A 63 -6.93 9.27 18.45
C PHE A 63 -7.36 10.33 17.42
N PRO A 64 -6.95 11.62 17.52
CA PRO A 64 -7.18 12.61 16.47
C PRO A 64 -6.58 12.21 15.11
N PHE A 65 -5.37 11.62 15.11
CA PHE A 65 -4.76 11.11 13.88
C PHE A 65 -5.60 9.99 13.24
N PHE A 66 -6.11 9.07 14.05
CA PHE A 66 -6.96 8.00 13.55
C PHE A 66 -8.27 8.53 12.98
N ILE A 67 -8.92 9.49 13.65
CA ILE A 67 -10.11 10.18 13.13
C ILE A 67 -9.80 10.86 11.79
N LEU A 68 -8.69 11.57 11.70
CA LEU A 68 -8.25 12.22 10.47
C LEU A 68 -8.06 11.20 9.32
N ALA A 69 -7.47 10.05 9.61
CA ALA A 69 -7.32 8.96 8.63
C ALA A 69 -8.68 8.39 8.18
N VAL A 70 -9.64 8.24 9.09
CA VAL A 70 -11.00 7.77 8.76
C VAL A 70 -11.72 8.80 7.88
N ILE A 71 -11.64 10.10 8.21
CA ILE A 71 -12.22 11.18 7.40
C ILE A 71 -11.58 11.17 6.00
N TRP A 72 -10.25 11.05 5.93
CA TRP A 72 -9.53 10.98 4.66
C TRP A 72 -9.98 9.78 3.82
N TYR A 73 -10.16 8.62 4.44
CA TYR A 73 -10.66 7.42 3.77
C TYR A 73 -12.09 7.60 3.26
N ALA A 74 -12.96 8.28 4.01
CA ALA A 74 -14.32 8.57 3.61
C ALA A 74 -14.39 9.46 2.36
N PHE A 75 -13.47 10.43 2.20
CA PHE A 75 -13.36 11.27 1.01
C PHE A 75 -13.02 10.49 -0.26
N GLY A 76 -12.41 9.31 -0.14
CA GLY A 76 -12.10 8.43 -1.27
C GLY A 76 -13.30 7.75 -1.89
N GLN A 77 -14.47 7.74 -1.23
CA GLN A 77 -15.73 7.14 -1.70
C GLN A 77 -15.55 5.74 -2.30
N THR A 78 -14.61 4.97 -1.76
CA THR A 78 -14.31 3.62 -2.24
C THR A 78 -15.39 2.65 -1.80
N ARG A 79 -15.89 1.81 -2.73
CA ARG A 79 -16.87 0.78 -2.38
C ARG A 79 -16.21 -0.34 -1.59
N TRP A 80 -16.78 -0.71 -0.45
CA TRP A 80 -16.28 -1.80 0.39
C TRP A 80 -16.01 -3.10 -0.36
N LYS A 81 -16.85 -3.45 -1.34
CA LYS A 81 -16.66 -4.65 -2.17
C LYS A 81 -15.32 -4.67 -2.93
N GLU A 82 -14.77 -3.52 -3.27
CA GLU A 82 -13.51 -3.41 -4.02
C GLU A 82 -12.30 -3.46 -3.09
N THR A 83 -12.38 -2.80 -1.93
CA THR A 83 -11.29 -2.70 -0.96
C THR A 83 -11.20 -3.87 0.00
N ARG A 84 -12.27 -4.68 0.16
CA ARG A 84 -12.34 -5.76 1.16
C ARG A 84 -11.18 -6.76 1.08
N ARG A 85 -10.68 -7.07 -0.14
CA ARG A 85 -9.52 -7.98 -0.30
C ARG A 85 -8.23 -7.35 0.21
N GLY A 86 -8.06 -6.04 -0.03
CA GLY A 86 -6.93 -5.28 0.52
C GLY A 86 -7.03 -5.20 2.05
N TRP A 87 -8.23 -4.91 2.57
CA TRP A 87 -8.48 -4.88 4.00
C TRP A 87 -8.26 -6.23 4.69
N PHE A 88 -8.63 -7.34 4.06
CA PHE A 88 -8.36 -8.66 4.59
C PHE A 88 -6.86 -8.92 4.76
N LEU A 89 -6.03 -8.58 3.76
CA LEU A 89 -4.58 -8.70 3.85
C LEU A 89 -4.00 -7.78 4.92
N VAL A 90 -4.44 -6.52 4.96
CA VAL A 90 -4.01 -5.55 5.98
C VAL A 90 -4.41 -6.02 7.38
N SER A 91 -5.63 -6.51 7.56
CA SER A 91 -6.12 -7.01 8.86
C SER A 91 -5.31 -8.22 9.35
N ILE A 92 -4.97 -9.17 8.48
CA ILE A 92 -4.10 -10.29 8.84
C ILE A 92 -2.71 -9.79 9.26
N MET A 93 -2.15 -8.87 8.49
CA MET A 93 -0.83 -8.29 8.78
C MET A 93 -0.84 -7.53 10.11
N LEU A 94 -1.85 -6.69 10.34
CA LEU A 94 -2.02 -5.96 11.60
C LEU A 94 -2.20 -6.92 12.78
N PHE A 95 -3.06 -7.92 12.64
CA PHE A 95 -3.30 -8.91 13.68
C PHE A 95 -2.02 -9.68 14.00
N SER A 96 -1.31 -10.20 12.99
CA SER A 96 -0.05 -10.92 13.20
C SER A 96 1.01 -10.04 13.89
N MET A 97 1.11 -8.78 13.49
CA MET A 97 2.06 -7.84 14.08
C MET A 97 1.72 -7.52 15.55
N ILE A 98 0.44 -7.31 15.87
CA ILE A 98 0.00 -7.08 17.25
C ILE A 98 0.27 -8.33 18.10
N VAL A 99 -0.07 -9.51 17.59
CA VAL A 99 0.16 -10.78 18.32
C VAL A 99 1.65 -10.99 18.56
N ILE A 100 2.49 -10.82 17.53
CA ILE A 100 3.94 -10.98 17.65
C ILE A 100 4.50 -9.97 18.67
N ASN A 101 4.11 -8.70 18.58
CA ASN A 101 4.57 -7.66 19.50
C ASN A 101 4.14 -7.92 20.94
N THR A 102 2.88 -8.35 21.14
CA THR A 102 2.35 -8.58 22.49
C THR A 102 2.94 -9.85 23.11
N ILE A 103 3.09 -10.93 22.33
CA ILE A 103 3.50 -12.24 22.81
C ILE A 103 5.01 -12.36 22.88
N ILE A 104 5.74 -12.04 21.80
CA ILE A 104 7.16 -12.32 21.64
C ILE A 104 8.00 -11.23 22.30
N THR A 105 7.64 -9.97 22.06
CA THR A 105 8.44 -8.82 22.46
C THR A 105 8.02 -8.27 23.85
N GLY A 106 6.99 -8.83 24.43
CA GLY A 106 6.49 -8.39 25.74
C GLY A 106 5.98 -6.95 25.74
N GLY A 107 5.46 -6.45 24.61
CA GLY A 107 4.89 -5.10 24.50
C GLY A 107 5.89 -3.99 24.26
N GLY A 108 7.15 -4.29 23.98
CA GLY A 108 8.10 -3.23 23.73
C GLY A 108 9.43 -3.69 23.16
N ALA A 109 9.52 -3.86 21.86
CA ALA A 109 10.79 -3.75 21.17
C ALA A 109 11.30 -2.31 21.37
N GLY A 110 12.21 -2.10 22.29
CA GLY A 110 12.79 -0.79 22.56
C GLY A 110 12.43 -0.13 23.89
N GLY A 111 11.85 -0.86 24.86
CA GLY A 111 11.61 -0.31 26.19
C GLY A 111 10.50 0.74 26.29
N VAL A 112 9.54 0.72 25.37
CA VAL A 112 8.42 1.68 25.37
C VAL A 112 7.45 1.38 26.50
N VAL A 113 7.24 0.09 26.82
CA VAL A 113 6.42 -0.33 27.97
C VAL A 113 7.31 -0.54 29.17
N PRO A 114 7.10 0.16 30.29
CA PRO A 114 7.94 -0.02 31.49
C PRO A 114 7.82 -1.43 32.04
N PRO A 115 8.92 -2.03 32.51
CA PRO A 115 8.88 -3.31 33.20
C PRO A 115 8.18 -3.13 34.57
N GLY A 116 7.23 -3.99 34.89
CA GLY A 116 6.54 -3.99 36.19
C GLY A 116 5.11 -3.47 36.20
N GLY A 117 4.43 -3.55 35.05
CA GLY A 117 3.01 -3.16 34.94
C GLY A 117 2.03 -4.11 35.65
N TYR A 118 0.77 -3.68 35.74
CA TYR A 118 -0.31 -4.46 36.36
C TYR A 118 -0.61 -5.73 35.55
N VAL A 119 -0.34 -6.90 36.13
CA VAL A 119 -0.51 -8.19 35.47
C VAL A 119 -1.98 -8.60 35.49
N VAL A 120 -2.58 -8.71 34.32
CA VAL A 120 -3.98 -9.17 34.16
C VAL A 120 -4.06 -10.70 34.10
N TRP A 121 -3.03 -11.33 33.52
CA TRP A 121 -2.95 -12.79 33.42
C TRP A 121 -1.55 -13.23 33.86
N PRO A 122 -1.43 -14.01 34.95
CA PRO A 122 -0.14 -14.48 35.42
C PRO A 122 0.36 -15.63 34.56
N ASP A 123 1.67 -15.62 34.37
CA ASP A 123 2.57 -16.69 33.97
C ASP A 123 2.41 -17.33 32.58
N GLY A 124 3.58 -17.45 31.96
CA GLY A 124 3.75 -17.98 30.64
C GLY A 124 3.47 -19.48 30.54
N PHE A 125 3.16 -19.94 29.35
CA PHE A 125 3.07 -21.35 29.00
C PHE A 125 4.43 -21.87 28.59
N THR A 126 4.94 -22.88 29.29
CA THR A 126 6.14 -23.63 28.90
C THR A 126 5.71 -24.69 27.90
N ILE A 127 6.29 -24.64 26.69
CA ILE A 127 6.18 -25.77 25.76
C ILE A 127 7.16 -26.86 26.23
N PRO A 128 6.65 -28.01 26.75
CA PRO A 128 7.52 -29.00 27.41
C PRO A 128 8.50 -29.67 26.46
N TRP A 129 8.30 -29.60 25.15
CA TRP A 129 9.13 -30.24 24.14
C TRP A 129 10.37 -29.46 23.73
N VAL A 130 10.38 -28.13 23.90
CA VAL A 130 11.48 -27.24 23.46
C VAL A 130 12.08 -26.46 24.62
N ASN A 131 11.56 -26.64 25.84
CA ASN A 131 11.94 -25.85 27.04
C ASN A 131 11.91 -24.33 26.80
N TRP A 132 11.02 -23.89 25.89
CA TRP A 132 10.86 -22.48 25.56
C TRP A 132 9.77 -21.89 26.45
N HIS A 133 10.19 -21.00 27.33
CA HIS A 133 9.29 -20.22 28.17
C HIS A 133 8.74 -19.07 27.33
N ILE A 134 7.49 -19.17 26.90
CA ILE A 134 6.76 -18.05 26.32
C ILE A 134 6.15 -17.29 27.48
N TYR A 135 6.73 -16.14 27.80
CA TYR A 135 6.19 -15.24 28.81
C TYR A 135 4.91 -14.59 28.29
N PHE A 136 3.78 -15.15 28.62
CA PHE A 136 2.46 -14.64 28.27
C PHE A 136 1.92 -13.63 29.29
N GLY A 137 2.79 -12.89 29.97
CA GLY A 137 2.38 -11.86 30.93
C GLY A 137 1.56 -10.78 30.24
N LEU A 138 0.24 -10.94 30.17
CA LEU A 138 -0.65 -9.92 29.63
C LEU A 138 -0.80 -8.83 30.70
N THR A 139 -0.13 -7.70 30.52
CA THR A 139 -0.26 -6.53 31.39
C THR A 139 -1.22 -5.52 30.79
N VAL A 140 -1.83 -4.70 31.62
CA VAL A 140 -2.74 -3.61 31.19
C VAL A 140 -2.02 -2.70 30.19
N GLU A 141 -0.74 -2.42 30.43
CA GLU A 141 0.09 -1.57 29.57
C GLU A 141 0.30 -2.20 28.19
N ARG A 142 0.43 -3.54 28.10
CA ARG A 142 0.59 -4.24 26.83
C ARG A 142 -0.71 -4.21 26.01
N ILE A 143 -1.85 -4.33 26.66
CA ILE A 143 -3.16 -4.20 26.00
C ILE A 143 -3.31 -2.79 25.47
N TRP A 144 -2.97 -1.77 26.27
CA TRP A 144 -3.01 -0.38 25.84
C TRP A 144 -2.06 -0.11 24.66
N PHE A 145 -0.87 -0.64 24.72
CA PHE A 145 0.09 -0.57 23.62
C PHE A 145 -0.46 -1.20 22.33
N ALA A 146 -1.11 -2.37 22.43
CA ALA A 146 -1.74 -3.02 21.30
C ALA A 146 -2.83 -2.14 20.66
N ILE A 147 -3.65 -1.46 21.49
CA ILE A 147 -4.67 -0.50 21.02
C ILE A 147 -4.00 0.69 20.30
N CYS A 148 -2.96 1.29 20.89
CA CYS A 148 -2.21 2.38 20.27
C CYS A 148 -1.59 1.95 18.93
N GLN A 149 -1.05 0.74 18.88
CA GLN A 149 -0.47 0.17 17.67
C GLN A 149 -1.50 -0.07 16.58
N LEU A 150 -2.68 -0.56 16.95
CA LEU A 150 -3.80 -0.74 16.02
C LEU A 150 -4.26 0.60 15.45
N MET A 151 -4.41 1.64 16.29
CA MET A 151 -4.78 2.97 15.82
C MET A 151 -3.73 3.56 14.88
N ARG A 152 -2.45 3.42 15.20
CA ARG A 152 -1.33 3.92 14.39
C ARG A 152 -1.27 3.23 13.04
N LEU A 153 -1.09 1.92 13.04
CA LEU A 153 -0.94 1.15 11.80
C LEU A 153 -2.24 1.10 11.00
N GLY A 154 -3.38 1.04 11.70
CA GLY A 154 -4.70 1.14 11.08
C GLY A 154 -4.91 2.47 10.38
N GLY A 155 -4.56 3.59 11.03
CA GLY A 155 -4.63 4.94 10.44
C GLY A 155 -3.73 5.10 9.22
N VAL A 156 -2.48 4.65 9.31
CA VAL A 156 -1.55 4.64 8.17
C VAL A 156 -2.10 3.78 7.03
N SER A 157 -2.63 2.59 7.35
CA SER A 157 -3.19 1.68 6.34
C SER A 157 -4.42 2.28 5.66
N LEU A 158 -5.28 3.02 6.39
CA LEU A 158 -6.44 3.74 5.82
C LEU A 158 -6.01 4.73 4.74
N ILE A 159 -4.93 5.46 4.96
CA ILE A 159 -4.44 6.45 4.00
C ILE A 159 -3.78 5.78 2.79
N PHE A 160 -2.87 4.83 3.04
CA PHE A 160 -2.09 4.22 1.95
C PHE A 160 -2.90 3.27 1.07
N ILE A 161 -3.89 2.56 1.63
CA ILE A 161 -4.77 1.69 0.83
C ILE A 161 -5.58 2.49 -0.21
N LEU A 162 -5.82 3.77 0.06
CA LEU A 162 -6.61 4.63 -0.82
C LEU A 162 -5.88 5.00 -2.11
N ILE A 163 -4.54 5.14 -2.05
CA ILE A 163 -3.70 5.59 -3.17
C ILE A 163 -3.93 4.76 -4.46
N PRO A 164 -3.80 3.42 -4.45
CA PRO A 164 -3.96 2.62 -5.67
C PRO A 164 -5.40 2.55 -6.19
N TYR A 165 -6.39 2.95 -5.38
CA TYR A 165 -7.80 2.97 -5.80
C TYR A 165 -8.25 4.31 -6.36
N THR A 166 -7.56 5.40 -6.02
CA THR A 166 -7.95 6.77 -6.37
C THR A 166 -6.98 7.45 -7.34
N MET A 167 -5.84 6.84 -7.62
CA MET A 167 -4.82 7.43 -8.48
C MET A 167 -4.72 6.69 -9.81
N ASP A 168 -4.78 7.43 -10.93
CA ASP A 168 -4.57 6.86 -12.25
C ASP A 168 -3.10 6.39 -12.37
N PRO A 169 -2.88 5.12 -12.79
CA PRO A 169 -1.54 4.61 -13.05
C PRO A 169 -0.68 5.45 -14.00
N ARG A 170 -1.32 6.13 -14.95
CA ARG A 170 -0.63 7.01 -15.90
C ARG A 170 -0.07 8.29 -15.26
N ALA A 171 -0.64 8.69 -14.13
CA ALA A 171 -0.21 9.90 -13.44
C ALA A 171 1.01 9.68 -12.52
N TYR A 172 1.40 8.42 -12.24
CA TYR A 172 2.50 8.14 -11.32
C TYR A 172 3.82 8.78 -11.75
N GLY A 173 4.19 8.67 -13.04
CA GLY A 173 5.43 9.28 -13.57
C GLY A 173 5.47 10.79 -13.35
N ALA A 174 4.42 11.50 -13.77
CA ALA A 174 4.31 12.94 -13.59
C ALA A 174 4.27 13.35 -12.11
N THR A 175 3.62 12.55 -11.25
CA THR A 175 3.53 12.78 -9.80
C THR A 175 4.90 12.71 -9.15
N PHE A 176 5.65 11.63 -9.37
CA PHE A 176 6.96 11.43 -8.75
C PHE A 176 7.99 12.44 -9.27
N ARG A 177 7.93 12.82 -10.55
CA ARG A 177 8.70 13.95 -11.06
C ARG A 177 8.39 15.24 -10.30
N GLY A 178 7.11 15.53 -10.12
CA GLY A 178 6.66 16.70 -9.36
C GLY A 178 7.09 16.70 -7.89
N LEU A 179 7.37 15.53 -7.32
CA LEU A 179 7.94 15.35 -5.99
C LEU A 179 9.48 15.46 -5.95
N GLY A 180 10.14 15.70 -7.10
CA GLY A 180 11.57 15.92 -7.19
C GLY A 180 12.39 14.73 -7.70
N LEU A 181 11.75 13.63 -8.14
CA LEU A 181 12.48 12.54 -8.78
C LEU A 181 13.05 12.98 -10.14
N PRO A 182 14.27 12.52 -10.52
CA PRO A 182 14.85 12.77 -11.83
C PRO A 182 13.93 12.31 -12.97
N ASP A 183 13.92 13.07 -14.07
CA ASP A 183 13.08 12.78 -15.25
C ASP A 183 13.26 11.35 -15.77
N ARG A 184 14.47 10.79 -15.66
CA ARG A 184 14.78 9.42 -16.12
C ARG A 184 13.97 8.39 -15.33
N ILE A 185 13.95 8.51 -14.00
CA ILE A 185 13.23 7.57 -13.10
C ILE A 185 11.72 7.74 -13.29
N ALA A 186 11.23 8.97 -13.33
CA ALA A 186 9.82 9.26 -13.52
C ALA A 186 9.29 8.68 -14.85
N TYR A 187 10.06 8.83 -15.93
CA TYR A 187 9.72 8.26 -17.22
C TYR A 187 9.75 6.73 -17.22
N THR A 188 10.74 6.12 -16.56
CA THR A 188 10.81 4.66 -16.44
C THR A 188 9.57 4.10 -15.74
N MET A 189 9.09 4.79 -14.70
CA MET A 189 7.86 4.39 -14.01
C MET A 189 6.63 4.50 -14.92
N GLU A 190 6.50 5.59 -15.67
CA GLU A 190 5.40 5.77 -16.63
C GLU A 190 5.43 4.68 -17.70
N LEU A 191 6.63 4.38 -18.22
CA LEU A 191 6.86 3.33 -19.20
C LEU A 191 6.49 1.94 -18.64
N ALA A 192 6.90 1.63 -17.41
CA ALA A 192 6.55 0.38 -16.74
C ALA A 192 5.03 0.18 -16.65
N PHE A 193 4.29 1.20 -16.22
CA PHE A 193 2.82 1.13 -16.17
C PHE A 193 2.18 0.97 -17.55
N ARG A 194 2.78 1.51 -18.59
CA ARG A 194 2.33 1.33 -19.96
C ARG A 194 2.59 -0.08 -20.49
N PHE A 195 3.69 -0.71 -20.07
CA PHE A 195 4.04 -2.06 -20.52
C PHE A 195 3.26 -3.16 -19.83
N ILE A 196 2.76 -2.95 -18.61
CA ILE A 196 1.98 -3.98 -17.90
C ILE A 196 0.83 -4.56 -18.74
N PRO A 197 -0.05 -3.76 -19.40
CA PRO A 197 -1.09 -4.31 -20.27
C PRO A 197 -0.54 -5.05 -21.50
N THR A 198 0.60 -4.60 -22.03
CA THR A 198 1.24 -5.22 -23.21
C THR A 198 1.80 -6.60 -22.82
N LEU A 199 2.57 -6.68 -21.74
CA LEU A 199 3.09 -7.94 -21.21
C LEU A 199 1.99 -8.94 -20.86
N ALA A 200 0.86 -8.46 -20.33
CA ALA A 200 -0.29 -9.31 -20.07
C ALA A 200 -0.88 -9.91 -21.34
N ARG A 201 -0.94 -9.13 -22.42
CA ARG A 201 -1.37 -9.62 -23.73
C ARG A 201 -0.40 -10.63 -24.27
N ASP A 202 0.90 -10.36 -24.23
CA ASP A 202 1.96 -11.25 -24.71
C ASP A 202 1.94 -12.57 -23.92
N LEU A 203 1.73 -12.51 -22.61
CA LEU A 203 1.56 -13.70 -21.78
C LEU A 203 0.34 -14.51 -22.20
N SER A 204 -0.80 -13.88 -22.51
CA SER A 204 -2.00 -14.60 -22.93
C SER A 204 -1.82 -15.23 -24.31
N VAL A 205 -1.22 -14.53 -25.25
CA VAL A 205 -0.92 -15.07 -26.58
C VAL A 205 0.05 -16.26 -26.48
N THR A 206 1.09 -16.16 -25.67
CA THR A 206 2.02 -17.25 -25.41
C THR A 206 1.31 -18.45 -24.75
N LEU A 207 0.42 -18.19 -23.80
CA LEU A 207 -0.38 -19.23 -23.15
C LEU A 207 -1.28 -19.97 -24.16
N ASP A 208 -1.97 -19.23 -25.02
CA ASP A 208 -2.86 -19.80 -26.02
C ASP A 208 -2.08 -20.60 -27.07
N ALA A 209 -0.90 -20.12 -27.48
CA ALA A 209 0.00 -20.86 -28.36
C ALA A 209 0.49 -22.18 -27.72
N GLN A 210 0.81 -22.17 -26.42
CA GLN A 210 1.22 -23.38 -25.71
C GLN A 210 0.03 -24.36 -25.50
N LYS A 211 -1.17 -23.84 -25.23
CA LYS A 211 -2.39 -24.65 -25.18
C LYS A 211 -2.66 -25.35 -26.53
N ALA A 212 -2.47 -24.65 -27.65
CA ALA A 212 -2.59 -25.22 -28.98
C ALA A 212 -1.58 -26.35 -29.25
N ARG A 213 -0.41 -26.31 -28.59
CA ARG A 213 0.61 -27.39 -28.61
C ARG A 213 0.33 -28.53 -27.63
N GLY A 214 -0.86 -28.56 -26.99
CA GLY A 214 -1.25 -29.57 -26.03
C GLY A 214 -0.73 -29.32 -24.60
N TYR A 215 -0.26 -28.13 -24.30
CA TYR A 215 0.23 -27.79 -22.96
C TYR A 215 -0.92 -27.45 -22.00
N GLU A 216 -1.28 -28.41 -21.13
CA GLU A 216 -2.36 -28.24 -20.15
C GLU A 216 -1.81 -27.74 -18.81
N ILE A 217 -2.10 -26.48 -18.44
CA ILE A 217 -1.70 -25.89 -17.16
C ILE A 217 -2.72 -26.19 -16.06
N GLU A 218 -4.00 -26.30 -16.41
CA GLU A 218 -5.12 -26.37 -15.45
C GLU A 218 -5.21 -27.72 -14.74
N LYS A 219 -4.75 -28.80 -15.35
CA LYS A 219 -4.85 -30.18 -14.82
C LYS A 219 -3.67 -30.65 -13.98
N VAL A 220 -2.85 -29.73 -13.44
CA VAL A 220 -1.68 -30.12 -12.63
C VAL A 220 -2.09 -30.56 -11.25
N LYS A 221 -2.23 -31.86 -11.07
CA LYS A 221 -2.21 -32.51 -9.74
C LYS A 221 -0.75 -32.51 -9.24
N GLY A 222 -0.40 -31.72 -8.25
CA GLY A 222 0.93 -31.68 -7.67
C GLY A 222 1.21 -30.45 -6.85
N GLY A 223 2.27 -30.50 -6.02
CA GLY A 223 2.67 -29.41 -5.14
C GLY A 223 3.12 -28.13 -5.89
N ILE A 224 3.36 -27.06 -5.14
CA ILE A 224 3.71 -25.73 -5.63
C ILE A 224 4.92 -25.78 -6.57
N PHE A 225 5.94 -26.56 -6.29
CA PHE A 225 7.14 -26.71 -7.12
C PHE A 225 6.84 -27.26 -8.53
N LYS A 226 5.92 -28.22 -8.65
CA LYS A 226 5.51 -28.74 -9.97
C LYS A 226 4.72 -27.70 -10.77
N LYS A 227 3.94 -26.85 -10.12
CA LYS A 227 3.26 -25.73 -10.76
C LYS A 227 4.24 -24.68 -11.28
N ILE A 228 5.25 -24.33 -10.48
CA ILE A 228 6.30 -23.37 -10.87
C ILE A 228 7.11 -23.90 -12.06
N ALA A 229 7.54 -25.17 -12.03
CA ALA A 229 8.27 -25.80 -13.14
C ALA A 229 7.48 -25.81 -14.46
N ARG A 230 6.14 -25.85 -14.39
CA ARG A 230 5.29 -25.76 -15.59
C ARG A 230 5.05 -24.32 -16.07
N ILE A 231 5.25 -23.32 -15.25
CA ILE A 231 5.17 -21.93 -15.68
C ILE A 231 6.44 -21.48 -16.42
N ALA A 232 7.59 -22.12 -16.15
CA ALA A 232 8.87 -21.78 -16.77
C ALA A 232 8.86 -21.75 -18.30
N PRO A 233 8.28 -22.74 -19.04
CA PRO A 233 8.19 -22.69 -20.49
C PRO A 233 7.36 -21.56 -21.06
N LEU A 234 6.50 -20.92 -20.25
CA LEU A 234 5.74 -19.73 -20.63
C LEU A 234 6.55 -18.46 -20.33
N LEU A 235 7.27 -18.48 -19.22
CA LEU A 235 8.01 -17.31 -18.76
C LEU A 235 9.18 -16.97 -19.69
N VAL A 236 9.92 -17.98 -20.15
CA VAL A 236 11.10 -17.77 -21.00
C VAL A 236 10.76 -17.04 -22.32
N PRO A 237 9.77 -17.48 -23.14
CA PRO A 237 9.42 -16.77 -24.36
C PRO A 237 8.93 -15.34 -24.10
N VAL A 238 8.10 -15.14 -23.07
CA VAL A 238 7.59 -13.80 -22.75
C VAL A 238 8.72 -12.86 -22.32
N THR A 239 9.65 -13.37 -21.50
CA THR A 239 10.80 -12.58 -21.04
C THR A 239 11.73 -12.23 -22.23
N MET A 240 12.02 -13.18 -23.10
CA MET A 240 12.85 -12.93 -24.30
C MET A 240 12.20 -11.89 -25.22
N ASN A 241 10.90 -12.00 -25.48
CA ASN A 241 10.17 -10.99 -26.26
C ASN A 241 10.19 -9.61 -25.58
N ALA A 242 10.06 -9.56 -24.25
CA ALA A 242 10.13 -8.31 -23.51
C ALA A 242 11.54 -7.66 -23.60
N ILE A 243 12.61 -8.46 -23.58
CA ILE A 243 13.99 -7.96 -23.74
C ILE A 243 14.17 -7.37 -25.14
N VAL A 244 13.80 -8.10 -26.19
CA VAL A 244 13.88 -7.61 -27.57
C VAL A 244 13.07 -6.33 -27.76
N ALA A 245 11.81 -6.30 -27.26
CA ALA A 245 10.98 -5.11 -27.30
C ALA A 245 11.60 -3.93 -26.53
N SER A 246 12.34 -4.18 -25.44
CA SER A 246 13.02 -3.12 -24.70
C SER A 246 14.20 -2.52 -25.47
N GLU A 247 14.93 -3.32 -26.25
CA GLU A 247 16.00 -2.85 -27.15
C GLU A 247 15.42 -1.97 -28.27
N ASP A 248 14.31 -2.39 -28.89
CA ASP A 248 13.62 -1.58 -29.92
C ASP A 248 13.16 -0.22 -29.37
N VAL A 249 12.62 -0.22 -28.15
CA VAL A 249 12.22 1.02 -27.48
C VAL A 249 13.44 1.90 -27.18
N ALA A 250 14.54 1.33 -26.68
CA ALA A 250 15.76 2.06 -26.38
C ALA A 250 16.34 2.70 -27.68
N ASN A 251 16.44 1.93 -28.74
CA ASN A 251 16.90 2.42 -30.05
C ASN A 251 15.99 3.54 -30.57
N ALA A 252 14.66 3.39 -30.46
CA ALA A 252 13.73 4.43 -30.88
C ALA A 252 13.83 5.69 -29.99
N MET A 253 14.19 5.59 -28.74
CA MET A 253 14.44 6.71 -27.85
C MET A 253 15.74 7.44 -28.21
N ASP A 254 16.81 6.70 -28.53
CA ASP A 254 18.09 7.26 -28.92
C ASP A 254 17.98 8.02 -30.24
N LEU A 255 17.28 7.46 -31.24
CA LEU A 255 17.00 8.14 -32.51
C LEU A 255 16.20 9.44 -32.34
N ARG A 256 15.41 9.54 -31.27
CA ARG A 256 14.65 10.76 -30.90
C ARG A 256 15.43 11.67 -29.95
N CYS A 257 16.71 11.42 -29.71
CA CYS A 257 17.60 12.19 -28.83
C CYS A 257 17.03 12.29 -27.40
N PHE A 258 16.51 11.18 -26.85
CA PHE A 258 15.95 11.17 -25.49
C PHE A 258 17.04 11.43 -24.45
N GLY A 259 16.80 12.37 -23.54
CA GLY A 259 17.75 12.69 -22.46
C GLY A 259 18.81 13.74 -22.80
N GLN A 260 18.96 14.20 -24.05
CA GLN A 260 19.93 15.22 -24.42
C GLN A 260 19.46 16.65 -24.08
N LYS A 261 18.18 16.92 -24.12
CA LYS A 261 17.58 18.24 -23.81
C LYS A 261 16.45 18.10 -22.81
N LYS A 262 16.15 19.20 -22.10
CA LYS A 262 14.95 19.29 -21.25
C LYS A 262 13.71 19.04 -22.11
N ARG A 263 12.83 18.15 -21.64
CA ARG A 263 11.61 17.78 -22.36
C ARG A 263 10.38 18.34 -21.70
N THR A 264 9.37 18.64 -22.52
CA THR A 264 8.03 18.98 -22.06
C THR A 264 7.23 17.70 -21.88
N TRP A 265 6.58 17.57 -20.74
CA TRP A 265 5.69 16.45 -20.45
C TRP A 265 4.32 16.73 -21.05
N ILE A 266 3.73 15.71 -21.69
CA ILE A 266 2.38 15.80 -22.24
C ILE A 266 1.36 15.91 -21.11
N TYR A 267 1.54 15.11 -20.06
CA TYR A 267 0.70 15.13 -18.89
C TYR A 267 1.27 16.11 -17.88
N GLN A 268 0.65 17.28 -17.77
CA GLN A 268 1.03 18.32 -16.82
C GLN A 268 0.03 18.35 -15.68
N LEU A 269 0.54 18.25 -14.47
CA LEU A 269 -0.22 18.41 -13.24
C LEU A 269 -0.27 19.90 -12.87
N THR A 270 -1.46 20.42 -12.65
CA THR A 270 -1.69 21.84 -12.26
C THR A 270 -2.18 21.89 -10.83
N TYR A 271 -1.48 22.65 -9.99
CA TYR A 271 -1.93 22.89 -8.62
C TYR A 271 -3.13 23.81 -8.59
N HIS A 272 -4.10 23.47 -7.78
CA HIS A 272 -5.21 24.33 -7.41
C HIS A 272 -4.97 24.90 -6.01
N TRP A 273 -5.77 25.88 -5.59
CA TRP A 273 -5.60 26.52 -4.28
C TRP A 273 -5.80 25.53 -3.11
N TRP A 274 -6.69 24.56 -3.24
CA TRP A 274 -6.89 23.50 -2.22
C TRP A 274 -5.70 22.56 -2.09
N ASP A 275 -4.92 22.33 -3.15
CA ASP A 275 -3.69 21.54 -3.09
C ASP A 275 -2.62 22.26 -2.25
N HIS A 276 -2.52 23.58 -2.41
CA HIS A 276 -1.65 24.40 -1.56
C HIS A 276 -2.12 24.40 -0.10
N ALA A 277 -3.43 24.44 0.15
CA ALA A 277 -3.98 24.34 1.50
C ALA A 277 -3.68 22.98 2.12
N LEU A 278 -3.82 21.87 1.36
CA LEU A 278 -3.49 20.55 1.83
C LEU A 278 -1.99 20.37 2.12
N ASN A 279 -1.12 20.93 1.26
CA ASN A 279 0.32 20.90 1.46
C ASN A 279 0.73 21.72 2.71
N ALA A 280 0.13 22.88 2.91
CA ALA A 280 0.34 23.71 4.11
C ALA A 280 -0.14 22.96 5.36
N PHE A 281 -1.32 22.32 5.30
CA PHE A 281 -1.83 21.50 6.40
C PHE A 281 -0.89 20.31 6.70
N SER A 282 -0.36 19.64 5.67
CA SER A 282 0.59 18.53 5.82
C SER A 282 1.89 18.98 6.49
N ALA A 283 2.41 20.14 6.10
CA ALA A 283 3.60 20.73 6.70
C ALA A 283 3.34 21.14 8.17
N LEU A 284 2.19 21.75 8.45
CA LEU A 284 1.80 22.16 9.80
C LEU A 284 1.60 20.94 10.70
N LEU A 285 0.97 19.88 10.20
CA LEU A 285 0.79 18.60 10.90
C LEU A 285 2.14 17.98 11.27
N LEU A 286 3.08 17.94 10.32
CA LEU A 286 4.41 17.37 10.54
C LEU A 286 5.21 18.23 11.54
N LEU A 287 5.28 19.54 11.32
CA LEU A 287 6.02 20.46 12.21
C LEU A 287 5.38 20.52 13.60
N GLY A 288 4.06 20.57 13.68
CA GLY A 288 3.33 20.52 14.95
C GLY A 288 3.61 19.24 15.73
N THR A 289 3.66 18.10 15.05
CA THR A 289 4.01 16.82 15.67
C THR A 289 5.47 16.79 16.15
N ILE A 290 6.40 17.29 15.36
CA ILE A 290 7.81 17.39 15.75
C ILE A 290 7.95 18.30 17.00
N MET A 291 7.28 19.46 17.01
CA MET A 291 7.26 20.33 18.17
C MET A 291 6.65 19.66 19.40
N ALA A 292 5.51 19.00 19.25
CA ALA A 292 4.84 18.30 20.34
C ALA A 292 5.72 17.20 20.96
N VAL A 293 6.43 16.44 20.12
CA VAL A 293 7.28 15.34 20.59
C VAL A 293 8.61 15.82 21.18
N HIS A 294 9.32 16.73 20.49
CA HIS A 294 10.68 17.13 20.89
C HIS A 294 10.71 18.27 21.89
N ILE A 295 9.84 19.28 21.74
CA ILE A 295 9.84 20.45 22.64
C ILE A 295 8.98 20.19 23.86
N PHE A 296 7.73 19.76 23.65
CA PHE A 296 6.80 19.54 24.75
C PHE A 296 6.88 18.14 25.37
N LYS A 297 7.67 17.22 24.79
CA LYS A 297 7.85 15.83 25.25
C LYS A 297 6.52 15.06 25.44
N LEU A 298 5.48 15.45 24.72
CA LEU A 298 4.13 14.89 24.80
C LEU A 298 3.98 13.55 24.05
N GLY A 299 5.00 13.13 23.29
CA GLY A 299 4.97 11.92 22.49
C GLY A 299 5.17 10.60 23.26
N GLY A 300 5.45 10.67 24.57
CA GLY A 300 5.77 9.49 25.40
C GLY A 300 4.56 8.57 25.58
N PHE A 301 4.85 7.27 25.78
CA PHE A 301 3.81 6.28 26.09
C PHE A 301 3.27 6.53 27.49
N MET A 302 1.98 6.73 27.61
CA MET A 302 1.25 6.89 28.88
C MET A 302 -0.02 6.06 28.83
N VAL A 303 -0.27 5.31 29.89
CA VAL A 303 -1.53 4.60 30.10
C VAL A 303 -2.44 5.50 30.95
N PRO A 304 -3.65 5.81 30.50
CA PRO A 304 -4.59 6.62 31.29
C PRO A 304 -5.02 5.88 32.55
N GLU A 305 -5.17 6.60 33.67
CA GLU A 305 -5.57 6.03 34.95
C GLU A 305 -6.93 5.34 34.89
N TRP A 306 -7.88 5.90 34.13
CA TRP A 306 -9.21 5.29 33.94
C TRP A 306 -9.12 3.90 33.29
N PHE A 307 -8.14 3.66 32.42
CA PHE A 307 -7.93 2.35 31.79
C PHE A 307 -7.34 1.35 32.79
N ILE A 308 -6.44 1.81 33.65
CA ILE A 308 -5.88 0.97 34.73
C ILE A 308 -7.00 0.57 35.72
N GLN A 309 -7.84 1.51 36.13
CA GLN A 309 -8.96 1.28 37.03
C GLN A 309 -9.96 0.26 36.48
N LEU A 310 -10.17 0.24 35.15
CA LEU A 310 -11.10 -0.71 34.50
C LEU A 310 -10.67 -2.17 34.68
N PHE A 311 -9.37 -2.43 34.77
CA PHE A 311 -8.84 -3.80 34.86
C PHE A 311 -8.37 -4.19 36.26
N VAL A 312 -7.98 -3.25 37.10
CA VAL A 312 -7.45 -3.50 38.43
C VAL A 312 -8.54 -3.39 39.50
N GLY A 313 -9.69 -2.79 39.20
CA GLY A 313 -10.87 -2.76 40.06
C GLY A 313 -10.68 -1.97 41.36
N VAL A 314 -9.83 -0.95 41.37
CA VAL A 314 -9.61 -0.05 42.51
C VAL A 314 -10.14 1.34 42.17
#